data_098cc4ea24f55f3e21c17553351c8ac8
#
_entry.id   098cc4ea24f55f3e21c17553351c8ac8
#
_cell.length_a   1.000
_cell.length_b   1.000
_cell.length_c   1.000
_cell.angle_alpha   90.00
_cell.angle_beta   90.00
_cell.angle_gamma   90.00
#
_symmetry.space_group_name_H-M   'P 1'
#
loop_
_entity.id
_entity.type
_entity.pdbx_description
1 polymer ?
#
loop_
_entity_poly.entity_id
_entity_poly.type
_entity_poly.pdbx_seq_one_letter_code
_entity_poly.pdbx_strand_id
1 'polypeptide(L)'
;GVRLVGSEMCIRDRYIPYAGELGLLLPLGISFYTFQSMGYVMDVYREIVEPEKNFLKVALFVSFFPQIIQGPIAIYDKLAGQLYEGHSLRLENLQKGALLVLWGVMKKLVIADRAVNIINFVMDKPMDFSGTYVFFAAVVYALQLYADFSGGIDIVRGIAEMFGITMSTNFNHPYFSRSLTEYWHRWHMTLGDWCRNYIFYPLSISKRFLNFGKWLKPRFGAHISKVLPGCIASVITFIVIGVWHGANMKYLYFGLWNGIVIMLAELFAPVNKKVAGGFFKLTGLREKGIFATIVSVLWTFMLILVGYYFDIAANASTAFHMLFKSVTDFHISELGINNIILNLGACGLDEYDILLLIICTLLWFFISFVEENKKLDMRDFILSRKLPLRWAIIYLGIFIVIIFGYYGPGVNPADFVYMQF
;
A
#
# COMPACT_ATOMS: atom_id res chain seq x y z
N GLY A 1 1.43 17.30 14.00
CA GLY A 1 2.82 17.15 14.49
C GLY A 1 2.92 16.93 15.99
N VAL A 2 2.09 17.61 16.78
CA VAL A 2 2.14 17.53 18.26
C VAL A 2 1.62 16.19 18.82
N ARG A 3 0.71 15.50 18.16
CA ARG A 3 0.15 14.21 18.64
C ARG A 3 1.09 13.01 18.49
N LEU A 4 1.89 12.98 17.43
CA LEU A 4 2.88 11.90 17.21
C LEU A 4 4.07 12.02 18.16
N VAL A 5 4.56 13.23 18.37
CA VAL A 5 5.63 13.51 19.33
C VAL A 5 5.23 13.06 20.75
N GLY A 6 3.96 13.19 21.13
CA GLY A 6 3.48 12.76 22.44
C GLY A 6 3.45 11.25 22.65
N SER A 7 3.06 10.44 21.63
CA SER A 7 3.01 8.98 21.74
C SER A 7 4.40 8.35 21.65
N GLU A 8 5.28 8.87 20.81
CA GLU A 8 6.67 8.42 20.70
C GLU A 8 7.50 8.81 21.93
N MET A 9 7.28 10.00 22.50
CA MET A 9 7.87 10.36 23.78
C MET A 9 7.44 9.41 24.91
N CYS A 10 6.17 9.01 24.98
CA CYS A 10 5.70 8.05 25.99
C CYS A 10 6.35 6.66 25.85
N ILE A 11 6.59 6.18 24.64
CA ILE A 11 7.28 4.90 24.39
C ILE A 11 8.76 5.05 24.77
N ARG A 12 9.42 6.12 24.34
CA ARG A 12 10.82 6.43 24.64
C ARG A 12 11.08 6.54 26.13
N ASP A 13 10.28 7.32 26.85
CA ASP A 13 10.45 7.59 28.27
C ASP A 13 10.14 6.37 29.15
N ARG A 14 9.32 5.43 28.66
CA ARG A 14 8.96 4.21 29.38
C ARG A 14 10.00 3.09 29.25
N TYR A 15 10.69 3.01 28.11
CA TYR A 15 11.63 1.90 27.82
C TYR A 15 13.09 2.30 27.78
N ILE A 16 13.42 3.59 27.62
CA ILE A 16 14.79 4.11 27.58
C ILE A 16 14.88 5.41 28.39
N PRO A 17 14.92 5.32 29.72
CA PRO A 17 14.84 6.49 30.61
C PRO A 17 15.94 7.53 30.40
N TYR A 18 17.09 7.15 29.80
CA TYR A 18 18.20 8.07 29.52
C TYR A 18 18.16 8.70 28.10
N ALA A 19 17.31 8.21 27.19
CA ALA A 19 17.25 8.77 25.81
C ALA A 19 16.65 10.18 25.76
N GLY A 20 15.85 10.58 26.74
CA GLY A 20 15.29 11.91 26.88
C GLY A 20 16.33 13.02 27.07
N GLU A 21 17.41 12.69 27.78
CA GLU A 21 18.52 13.64 28.05
C GLU A 21 19.42 13.90 26.84
N LEU A 22 19.46 12.96 25.89
CA LEU A 22 20.32 13.06 24.70
C LEU A 22 19.69 13.87 23.55
N GLY A 23 18.41 14.23 23.63
CA GLY A 23 17.72 15.01 22.59
C GLY A 23 17.73 14.36 21.20
N LEU A 24 17.92 13.02 21.12
CA LEU A 24 18.01 12.30 19.86
C LEU A 24 16.63 12.24 19.20
N LEU A 25 16.51 12.84 18.03
CA LEU A 25 15.38 12.64 17.14
C LEU A 25 15.48 11.27 16.48
N LEU A 26 14.35 10.58 16.33
CA LEU A 26 14.31 9.36 15.52
C LEU A 26 14.77 9.70 14.10
N PRO A 27 15.77 8.97 13.56
CA PRO A 27 16.23 9.22 12.20
C PRO A 27 15.11 8.94 11.21
N LEU A 28 14.92 9.87 10.28
CA LEU A 28 13.93 9.73 9.20
C LEU A 28 14.19 8.43 8.40
N GLY A 29 13.13 7.64 8.16
CA GLY A 29 13.22 6.40 7.39
C GLY A 29 13.83 5.20 8.13
N ILE A 30 13.93 5.25 9.47
CA ILE A 30 14.53 4.17 10.28
C ILE A 30 13.95 2.79 9.96
N SER A 31 12.66 2.68 9.71
CA SER A 31 11.99 1.43 9.37
C SER A 31 12.52 0.83 8.06
N PHE A 32 12.70 1.66 7.02
CA PHE A 32 13.14 1.20 5.70
C PHE A 32 14.59 0.72 5.70
N TYR A 33 15.52 1.55 6.19
CA TYR A 33 16.92 1.15 6.20
C TYR A 33 17.23 0.02 7.21
N THR A 34 16.39 -0.14 8.25
CA THR A 34 16.49 -1.29 9.15
C THR A 34 16.16 -2.58 8.41
N PHE A 35 15.06 -2.63 7.63
CA PHE A 35 14.74 -3.80 6.83
C PHE A 35 15.82 -4.12 5.79
N GLN A 36 16.40 -3.10 5.15
CA GLN A 36 17.48 -3.31 4.19
C GLN A 36 18.74 -3.88 4.85
N SER A 37 19.15 -3.30 5.99
CA SER A 37 20.30 -3.77 6.76
C SER A 37 20.10 -5.18 7.29
N MET A 38 18.92 -5.48 7.86
CA MET A 38 18.57 -6.81 8.34
C MET A 38 18.55 -7.83 7.20
N GLY A 39 17.95 -7.46 6.04
CA GLY A 39 17.92 -8.31 4.86
C GLY A 39 19.33 -8.65 4.39
N TYR A 40 20.22 -7.66 4.28
CA TYR A 40 21.63 -7.89 3.94
C TYR A 40 22.34 -8.84 4.91
N VAL A 41 22.21 -8.61 6.22
CA VAL A 41 22.82 -9.48 7.23
C VAL A 41 22.28 -10.91 7.14
N MET A 42 20.98 -11.08 6.93
CA MET A 42 20.36 -12.40 6.77
C MET A 42 20.81 -13.10 5.50
N ASP A 43 20.97 -12.36 4.39
CA ASP A 43 21.42 -12.93 3.11
C ASP A 43 22.89 -13.36 3.17
N VAL A 44 23.74 -12.59 3.85
CA VAL A 44 25.14 -12.98 4.14
C VAL A 44 25.17 -14.23 5.04
N TYR A 45 24.37 -14.25 6.12
CA TYR A 45 24.30 -15.41 7.03
C TYR A 45 23.83 -16.69 6.33
N ARG A 46 22.95 -16.56 5.32
CA ARG A 46 22.46 -17.68 4.52
C ARG A 46 23.35 -18.02 3.33
N GLU A 47 24.48 -17.36 3.18
CA GLU A 47 25.40 -17.56 2.05
C GLU A 47 24.75 -17.28 0.68
N ILE A 48 23.71 -16.40 0.64
CA ILE A 48 23.04 -15.96 -0.59
C ILE A 48 23.90 -14.90 -1.30
N VAL A 49 24.52 -14.01 -0.50
CA VAL A 49 25.44 -12.98 -0.98
C VAL A 49 26.74 -13.04 -0.20
N GLU A 50 27.85 -12.71 -0.87
CA GLU A 50 29.14 -12.59 -0.21
C GLU A 50 29.20 -11.31 0.64
N PRO A 51 29.87 -11.32 1.82
CA PRO A 51 29.98 -10.14 2.66
C PRO A 51 30.82 -9.06 1.96
N GLU A 52 30.27 -7.88 1.80
CA GLU A 52 30.98 -6.71 1.26
C GLU A 52 31.97 -6.19 2.31
N LYS A 53 33.24 -6.13 1.94
CA LYS A 53 34.35 -5.70 2.84
C LYS A 53 34.47 -4.17 2.94
N ASN A 54 33.93 -3.46 1.96
CA ASN A 54 33.94 -2.00 1.96
C ASN A 54 32.70 -1.44 2.64
N PHE A 55 32.90 -0.91 3.84
CA PHE A 55 31.83 -0.29 4.62
C PHE A 55 31.09 0.82 3.86
N LEU A 56 31.78 1.64 3.07
CA LEU A 56 31.17 2.73 2.31
C LEU A 56 30.20 2.22 1.23
N LYS A 57 30.45 1.06 0.64
CA LYS A 57 29.53 0.42 -0.29
C LYS A 57 28.24 -0.03 0.41
N VAL A 58 28.37 -0.69 1.58
CA VAL A 58 27.19 -1.08 2.38
C VAL A 58 26.43 0.17 2.84
N ALA A 59 27.14 1.21 3.30
CA ALA A 59 26.55 2.47 3.68
C ALA A 59 25.78 3.12 2.51
N LEU A 60 26.36 3.14 1.29
CA LEU A 60 25.70 3.65 0.09
C LEU A 60 24.40 2.86 -0.21
N PHE A 61 24.43 1.53 -0.13
CA PHE A 61 23.24 0.71 -0.34
C PHE A 61 22.13 1.04 0.64
N VAL A 62 22.45 1.15 1.93
CA VAL A 62 21.47 1.42 2.99
C VAL A 62 20.96 2.86 2.94
N SER A 63 21.84 3.83 2.62
CA SER A 63 21.54 5.26 2.62
C SER A 63 21.27 5.85 1.24
N PHE A 64 20.99 5.03 0.23
CA PHE A 64 20.69 5.51 -1.12
C PHE A 64 19.50 6.48 -1.07
N PHE A 65 19.79 7.77 -1.34
CA PHE A 65 18.92 8.88 -0.99
C PHE A 65 17.47 8.80 -1.53
N PRO A 66 17.19 8.23 -2.71
CA PRO A 66 15.82 8.16 -3.16
C PRO A 66 14.92 7.26 -2.30
N GLN A 67 15.49 6.25 -1.62
CA GLN A 67 14.71 5.26 -0.88
C GLN A 67 14.66 5.49 0.65
N ILE A 68 15.41 6.47 1.20
CA ILE A 68 15.55 6.63 2.65
C ILE A 68 14.22 6.92 3.33
N ILE A 69 13.41 7.82 2.77
CA ILE A 69 12.17 8.29 3.40
C ILE A 69 11.02 7.34 3.09
N GLN A 70 10.80 7.09 1.81
CA GLN A 70 9.69 6.30 1.30
C GLN A 70 10.09 5.68 -0.04
N GLY A 71 10.60 4.46 -0.01
CA GLY A 71 11.06 3.81 -1.22
C GLY A 71 10.75 2.32 -1.24
N PRO A 72 10.97 1.64 -2.36
CA PRO A 72 10.94 0.19 -2.38
C PRO A 72 11.99 -0.37 -1.42
N ILE A 73 11.62 -1.33 -0.56
CA ILE A 73 12.58 -2.03 0.31
C ILE A 73 13.49 -2.87 -0.59
N ALA A 74 14.71 -2.38 -0.78
CA ALA A 74 15.65 -3.01 -1.70
C ALA A 74 16.32 -4.24 -1.07
N ILE A 75 16.47 -5.28 -1.89
CA ILE A 75 17.30 -6.45 -1.57
C ILE A 75 18.70 -6.18 -2.11
N TYR A 76 19.73 -6.50 -1.32
CA TYR A 76 21.14 -6.18 -1.63
C TYR A 76 21.57 -6.70 -3.01
N ASP A 77 21.28 -7.96 -3.30
CA ASP A 77 21.61 -8.61 -4.57
C ASP A 77 21.06 -7.87 -5.80
N LYS A 78 19.89 -7.24 -5.68
CA LYS A 78 19.24 -6.56 -6.81
C LYS A 78 19.68 -5.11 -7.04
N LEU A 79 20.09 -4.41 -5.99
CA LEU A 79 20.37 -2.97 -6.08
C LEU A 79 21.86 -2.65 -5.97
N ALA A 80 22.61 -3.34 -5.11
CA ALA A 80 23.99 -2.96 -4.77
C ALA A 80 24.91 -2.92 -5.99
N GLY A 81 24.81 -3.92 -6.88
CA GLY A 81 25.60 -3.95 -8.12
C GLY A 81 25.41 -2.69 -8.95
N GLN A 82 24.16 -2.26 -9.15
CA GLN A 82 23.85 -1.04 -9.90
C GLN A 82 24.41 0.23 -9.25
N LEU A 83 24.46 0.30 -7.92
CA LEU A 83 25.00 1.45 -7.19
C LEU A 83 26.54 1.57 -7.30
N TYR A 84 27.21 0.45 -7.55
CA TYR A 84 28.69 0.41 -7.60
C TYR A 84 29.26 0.55 -9.00
N GLU A 85 28.39 0.42 -10.01
CA GLU A 85 28.74 0.63 -11.41
C GLU A 85 28.59 2.09 -11.79
N GLY A 86 29.41 2.55 -12.72
CA GLY A 86 29.28 3.89 -13.29
C GLY A 86 28.16 3.93 -14.33
N HIS A 87 27.25 4.89 -14.20
CA HIS A 87 26.16 5.10 -15.15
C HIS A 87 26.41 6.33 -16.02
N SER A 88 26.27 6.17 -17.35
CA SER A 88 26.27 7.32 -18.27
C SER A 88 24.89 8.00 -18.28
N LEU A 89 24.88 9.31 -18.38
CA LEU A 89 23.64 10.07 -18.54
C LEU A 89 23.01 9.73 -19.91
N ARG A 90 21.80 9.14 -19.86
CA ARG A 90 21.03 8.77 -21.06
C ARG A 90 19.74 9.57 -21.11
N LEU A 91 19.48 10.22 -22.25
CA LEU A 91 18.25 11.00 -22.44
C LEU A 91 16.98 10.18 -22.23
N GLU A 92 17.00 8.90 -22.62
CA GLU A 92 15.87 7.98 -22.41
C GLU A 92 15.54 7.83 -20.93
N ASN A 93 16.55 7.60 -20.08
CA ASN A 93 16.36 7.46 -18.63
C ASN A 93 15.82 8.76 -18.01
N LEU A 94 16.33 9.91 -18.46
CA LEU A 94 15.82 11.22 -18.02
C LEU A 94 14.35 11.40 -18.40
N GLN A 95 13.95 11.04 -19.61
CA GLN A 95 12.58 11.19 -20.09
C GLN A 95 11.62 10.23 -19.36
N LYS A 96 12.00 8.96 -19.22
CA LYS A 96 11.18 7.95 -18.51
C LYS A 96 11.06 8.29 -17.02
N GLY A 97 12.16 8.64 -16.38
CA GLY A 97 12.18 9.03 -14.99
C GLY A 97 11.36 10.30 -14.73
N ALA A 98 11.48 11.33 -15.57
CA ALA A 98 10.71 12.57 -15.44
C ALA A 98 9.20 12.34 -15.59
N LEU A 99 8.77 11.50 -16.54
CA LEU A 99 7.36 11.12 -16.67
C LEU A 99 6.83 10.39 -15.43
N LEU A 100 7.65 9.51 -14.85
CA LEU A 100 7.28 8.80 -13.65
C LEU A 100 7.19 9.74 -12.43
N VAL A 101 8.10 10.68 -12.29
CA VAL A 101 8.06 11.73 -11.27
C VAL A 101 6.80 12.58 -11.45
N LEU A 102 6.52 13.05 -12.66
CA LEU A 102 5.32 13.85 -12.95
C LEU A 102 4.03 13.11 -12.58
N TRP A 103 3.96 11.81 -12.93
CA TRP A 103 2.84 10.95 -12.57
C TRP A 103 2.69 10.79 -11.05
N GLY A 104 3.80 10.56 -10.33
CA GLY A 104 3.83 10.48 -8.88
C GLY A 104 3.37 11.78 -8.19
N VAL A 105 3.89 12.90 -8.65
CA VAL A 105 3.52 14.23 -8.15
C VAL A 105 2.04 14.53 -8.41
N MET A 106 1.49 14.16 -9.57
CA MET A 106 0.06 14.30 -9.86
C MET A 106 -0.79 13.48 -8.88
N LYS A 107 -0.44 12.22 -8.62
CA LYS A 107 -1.14 11.39 -7.63
C LYS A 107 -1.10 12.00 -6.23
N LYS A 108 0.06 12.50 -5.79
CA LYS A 108 0.23 13.13 -4.48
C LYS A 108 -0.54 14.44 -4.38
N LEU A 109 -0.21 15.43 -5.22
CA LEU A 109 -0.68 16.80 -5.05
C LEU A 109 -2.12 17.02 -5.55
N VAL A 110 -2.57 16.30 -6.58
CA VAL A 110 -3.91 16.52 -7.13
C VAL A 110 -4.95 15.61 -6.50
N ILE A 111 -4.59 14.36 -6.18
CA ILE A 111 -5.55 13.38 -5.67
C ILE A 111 -5.40 13.20 -4.15
N ALA A 112 -4.24 12.78 -3.66
CA ALA A 112 -4.08 12.38 -2.27
C ALA A 112 -4.27 13.52 -1.28
N ASP A 113 -3.58 14.64 -1.47
CA ASP A 113 -3.62 15.78 -0.54
C ASP A 113 -5.00 16.47 -0.52
N ARG A 114 -5.76 16.38 -1.63
CA ARG A 114 -7.15 16.86 -1.65
C ARG A 114 -8.07 15.89 -0.92
N ALA A 115 -7.90 14.59 -1.11
CA ALA A 115 -8.73 13.57 -0.47
C ALA A 115 -8.59 13.54 1.07
N VAL A 116 -7.42 13.90 1.61
CA VAL A 116 -7.15 13.97 3.06
C VAL A 116 -8.14 14.88 3.78
N ASN A 117 -8.61 15.97 3.17
CA ASN A 117 -9.56 16.89 3.81
C ASN A 117 -10.90 16.19 4.11
N ILE A 118 -11.41 15.40 3.17
CA ILE A 118 -12.65 14.61 3.38
C ILE A 118 -12.44 13.59 4.51
N ILE A 119 -11.30 12.94 4.50
CA ILE A 119 -10.96 11.90 5.46
C ILE A 119 -10.88 12.48 6.87
N ASN A 120 -10.10 13.53 7.06
CA ASN A 120 -9.93 14.17 8.36
C ASN A 120 -11.25 14.72 8.88
N PHE A 121 -12.05 15.35 8.01
CA PHE A 121 -13.34 15.90 8.39
C PHE A 121 -14.29 14.86 9.00
N VAL A 122 -14.35 13.66 8.42
CA VAL A 122 -15.23 12.58 8.92
C VAL A 122 -14.55 11.78 10.03
N MET A 123 -13.26 11.44 9.87
CA MET A 123 -12.57 10.48 10.73
C MET A 123 -12.04 11.07 12.03
N ASP A 124 -11.95 12.39 12.15
CA ASP A 124 -11.64 13.02 13.45
C ASP A 124 -12.78 12.81 14.45
N LYS A 125 -14.04 12.76 14.00
CA LYS A 125 -15.22 12.55 14.82
C LYS A 125 -16.20 11.59 14.14
N PRO A 126 -15.84 10.33 13.89
CA PRO A 126 -16.63 9.42 13.05
C PRO A 126 -18.00 9.08 13.67
N MET A 127 -18.19 9.29 14.98
CA MET A 127 -19.45 9.03 15.65
C MET A 127 -20.49 10.13 15.41
N ASP A 128 -20.08 11.32 15.00
CA ASP A 128 -20.97 12.45 14.69
C ASP A 128 -21.62 12.34 13.30
N PHE A 129 -21.07 11.47 12.43
CA PHE A 129 -21.56 11.24 11.07
C PHE A 129 -22.38 9.95 10.99
N SER A 130 -23.29 9.84 10.00
CA SER A 130 -23.96 8.58 9.71
C SER A 130 -22.98 7.51 9.24
N GLY A 131 -23.34 6.24 9.34
CA GLY A 131 -22.54 5.12 8.87
C GLY A 131 -22.23 5.20 7.37
N THR A 132 -23.08 5.86 6.59
CA THR A 132 -22.87 6.14 5.16
C THR A 132 -21.65 7.01 4.91
N TYR A 133 -21.49 8.12 5.65
CA TYR A 133 -20.33 8.99 5.51
C TYR A 133 -19.06 8.35 6.06
N VAL A 134 -19.16 7.57 7.13
CA VAL A 134 -18.02 6.80 7.66
C VAL A 134 -17.54 5.77 6.63
N PHE A 135 -18.47 5.05 5.98
CA PHE A 135 -18.13 4.14 4.89
C PHE A 135 -17.54 4.87 3.67
N PHE A 136 -18.14 5.97 3.26
CA PHE A 136 -17.65 6.79 2.15
C PHE A 136 -16.22 7.30 2.43
N ALA A 137 -15.96 7.81 3.62
CA ALA A 137 -14.63 8.27 4.01
C ALA A 137 -13.60 7.12 4.04
N ALA A 138 -13.99 5.88 4.40
CA ALA A 138 -13.12 4.71 4.29
C ALA A 138 -12.80 4.36 2.81
N VAL A 139 -13.74 4.53 1.89
CA VAL A 139 -13.49 4.38 0.44
C VAL A 139 -12.55 5.47 -0.06
N VAL A 140 -12.75 6.72 0.35
CA VAL A 140 -11.86 7.83 0.01
C VAL A 140 -10.47 7.62 0.60
N TYR A 141 -10.38 7.06 1.81
CA TYR A 141 -9.09 6.68 2.41
C TYR A 141 -8.35 5.63 1.59
N ALA A 142 -9.02 4.60 1.09
CA ALA A 142 -8.41 3.63 0.21
C ALA A 142 -7.79 4.30 -1.04
N LEU A 143 -8.51 5.25 -1.64
CA LEU A 143 -8.02 6.03 -2.77
C LEU A 143 -6.82 6.89 -2.39
N GLN A 144 -6.94 7.64 -1.30
CA GLN A 144 -5.90 8.55 -0.80
C GLN A 144 -4.61 7.79 -0.48
N LEU A 145 -4.70 6.71 0.31
CA LEU A 145 -3.56 5.89 0.70
C LEU A 145 -2.83 5.32 -0.52
N TYR A 146 -3.57 4.85 -1.53
CA TYR A 146 -2.95 4.35 -2.75
C TYR A 146 -2.33 5.47 -3.58
N ALA A 147 -2.98 6.62 -3.70
CA ALA A 147 -2.46 7.77 -4.44
C ALA A 147 -1.18 8.33 -3.77
N ASP A 148 -1.21 8.51 -2.45
CA ASP A 148 -0.09 9.03 -1.67
C ASP A 148 1.12 8.10 -1.73
N PHE A 149 0.91 6.85 -1.35
CA PHE A 149 2.01 5.90 -1.25
C PHE A 149 2.57 5.52 -2.63
N SER A 150 1.71 5.17 -3.60
CA SER A 150 2.22 4.89 -4.95
C SER A 150 2.81 6.13 -5.63
N GLY A 151 2.29 7.33 -5.31
CA GLY A 151 2.83 8.59 -5.80
C GLY A 151 4.25 8.83 -5.31
N GLY A 152 4.49 8.69 -4.01
CA GLY A 152 5.83 8.80 -3.44
C GLY A 152 6.81 7.76 -3.99
N ILE A 153 6.37 6.51 -4.12
CA ILE A 153 7.19 5.45 -4.74
C ILE A 153 7.54 5.76 -6.20
N ASP A 154 6.60 6.29 -6.98
CA ASP A 154 6.87 6.63 -8.38
C ASP A 154 7.84 7.82 -8.50
N ILE A 155 7.75 8.83 -7.62
CA ILE A 155 8.73 9.92 -7.55
C ILE A 155 10.12 9.36 -7.28
N VAL A 156 10.27 8.52 -6.26
CA VAL A 156 11.55 7.92 -5.86
C VAL A 156 12.15 7.07 -6.98
N ARG A 157 11.32 6.21 -7.58
CA ARG A 157 11.74 5.35 -8.71
C ARG A 157 12.12 6.17 -9.93
N GLY A 158 11.35 7.20 -10.24
CA GLY A 158 11.62 8.10 -11.37
C GLY A 158 12.95 8.85 -11.19
N ILE A 159 13.22 9.35 -9.98
CA ILE A 159 14.52 9.97 -9.67
C ILE A 159 15.66 8.96 -9.83
N ALA A 160 15.52 7.75 -9.30
CA ALA A 160 16.55 6.70 -9.46
C ALA A 160 16.78 6.34 -10.95
N GLU A 161 15.70 6.24 -11.73
CA GLU A 161 15.77 5.95 -13.17
C GLU A 161 16.53 7.05 -13.95
N MET A 162 16.39 8.33 -13.54
CA MET A 162 17.19 9.42 -14.13
C MET A 162 18.69 9.23 -13.92
N PHE A 163 19.10 8.61 -12.82
CA PHE A 163 20.50 8.23 -12.56
C PHE A 163 20.92 6.91 -13.23
N GLY A 164 20.02 6.26 -13.98
CA GLY A 164 20.27 4.97 -14.61
C GLY A 164 20.09 3.77 -13.69
N ILE A 165 19.50 3.97 -12.50
CA ILE A 165 19.29 2.94 -11.48
C ILE A 165 17.83 2.48 -11.53
N THR A 166 17.62 1.18 -11.74
CA THR A 166 16.29 0.59 -11.79
C THR A 166 15.90 0.03 -10.43
N MET A 167 14.87 0.61 -9.82
CA MET A 167 14.31 0.13 -8.54
C MET A 167 13.10 -0.79 -8.77
N SER A 168 12.88 -1.71 -7.84
CA SER A 168 11.74 -2.64 -7.88
C SER A 168 10.40 -1.90 -7.87
N THR A 169 9.40 -2.47 -8.57
CA THR A 169 8.01 -1.99 -8.49
C THR A 169 7.42 -2.35 -7.13
N ASN A 170 6.59 -1.45 -6.59
CA ASN A 170 5.98 -1.64 -5.28
C ASN A 170 4.45 -1.80 -5.36
N PHE A 171 3.85 -1.40 -6.48
CA PHE A 171 2.42 -1.51 -6.76
C PHE A 171 2.17 -2.02 -8.17
N ASN A 172 1.13 -2.87 -8.31
CA ASN A 172 0.67 -3.38 -9.60
C ASN A 172 -0.86 -3.44 -9.62
N HIS A 173 -1.52 -2.27 -9.76
CA HIS A 173 -2.98 -2.13 -9.82
C HIS A 173 -3.72 -2.95 -8.75
N PRO A 174 -3.42 -2.77 -7.45
CA PRO A 174 -3.87 -3.67 -6.37
C PRO A 174 -5.39 -3.75 -6.24
N TYR A 175 -6.13 -2.70 -6.57
CA TYR A 175 -7.59 -2.70 -6.46
C TYR A 175 -8.32 -3.44 -7.61
N PHE A 176 -7.59 -3.99 -8.57
CA PHE A 176 -8.12 -4.97 -9.54
C PHE A 176 -7.99 -6.42 -9.09
N SER A 177 -7.51 -6.67 -7.88
CA SER A 177 -7.31 -8.00 -7.32
C SER A 177 -8.63 -8.73 -7.08
N ARG A 178 -8.66 -10.03 -7.38
CA ARG A 178 -9.84 -10.90 -7.24
C ARG A 178 -9.84 -11.70 -5.94
N SER A 179 -8.79 -11.57 -5.13
CA SER A 179 -8.66 -12.17 -3.80
C SER A 179 -7.73 -11.31 -2.93
N LEU A 180 -7.84 -11.45 -1.61
CA LEU A 180 -6.97 -10.75 -0.67
C LEU A 180 -5.51 -11.21 -0.80
N THR A 181 -5.26 -12.48 -1.14
CA THR A 181 -3.92 -12.98 -1.46
C THR A 181 -3.32 -12.28 -2.68
N GLU A 182 -4.10 -12.14 -3.76
CA GLU A 182 -3.66 -11.41 -4.96
C GLU A 182 -3.42 -9.94 -4.65
N TYR A 183 -4.26 -9.31 -3.82
CA TYR A 183 -4.07 -7.93 -3.38
C TYR A 183 -2.70 -7.73 -2.74
N TRP A 184 -2.29 -8.58 -1.79
CA TRP A 184 -0.98 -8.49 -1.12
C TRP A 184 0.20 -8.84 -2.04
N HIS A 185 -0.03 -9.51 -3.15
CA HIS A 185 0.98 -9.66 -4.21
C HIS A 185 1.12 -8.44 -5.12
N ARG A 186 0.17 -7.49 -5.05
CA ARG A 186 0.12 -6.27 -5.86
C ARG A 186 0.28 -4.98 -5.05
N TRP A 187 0.09 -5.05 -3.73
CA TRP A 187 0.22 -3.94 -2.77
C TRP A 187 1.51 -4.07 -2.00
N HIS A 188 2.29 -2.97 -1.93
CA HIS A 188 3.56 -2.90 -1.18
C HIS A 188 4.43 -4.14 -1.40
N MET A 189 4.68 -4.46 -2.66
CA MET A 189 5.27 -5.73 -3.11
C MET A 189 6.61 -6.01 -2.45
N THR A 190 7.45 -4.98 -2.27
CA THR A 190 8.79 -5.13 -1.70
C THR A 190 8.76 -5.48 -0.22
N LEU A 191 7.81 -4.96 0.56
CA LEU A 191 7.55 -5.41 1.94
C LEU A 191 7.06 -6.85 1.96
N GLY A 192 6.12 -7.19 1.07
CA GLY A 192 5.62 -8.56 0.91
C GLY A 192 6.73 -9.55 0.59
N ASP A 193 7.64 -9.19 -0.33
CA ASP A 193 8.81 -10.00 -0.69
C ASP A 193 9.77 -10.16 0.49
N TRP A 194 10.03 -9.07 1.22
CA TRP A 194 10.88 -9.11 2.41
C TRP A 194 10.29 -10.04 3.48
N CYS A 195 9.04 -9.85 3.85
CA CYS A 195 8.36 -10.68 4.84
C CYS A 195 8.27 -12.15 4.42
N ARG A 196 8.03 -12.41 3.14
CA ARG A 196 8.01 -13.77 2.58
C ARG A 196 9.36 -14.44 2.70
N ASN A 197 10.45 -13.75 2.34
CA ASN A 197 11.79 -14.32 2.31
C ASN A 197 12.37 -14.53 3.72
N TYR A 198 12.11 -13.60 4.64
CA TYR A 198 12.79 -13.59 5.94
C TYR A 198 11.91 -14.06 7.11
N ILE A 199 10.58 -14.12 6.94
CA ILE A 199 9.66 -14.58 7.98
C ILE A 199 8.89 -15.82 7.51
N PHE A 200 8.10 -15.70 6.45
CA PHE A 200 7.19 -16.76 6.02
C PHE A 200 7.92 -18.04 5.61
N TYR A 201 8.88 -17.98 4.70
CA TYR A 201 9.60 -19.18 4.25
C TYR A 201 10.36 -19.87 5.37
N PRO A 202 11.18 -19.19 6.20
CA PRO A 202 11.86 -19.85 7.32
C PRO A 202 10.93 -20.54 8.28
N LEU A 203 9.76 -19.96 8.56
CA LEU A 203 8.75 -20.59 9.41
C LEU A 203 8.15 -21.81 8.72
N SER A 204 7.66 -21.66 7.50
CA SER A 204 6.89 -22.68 6.77
C SER A 204 7.70 -23.95 6.50
N ILE A 205 9.02 -23.83 6.24
CA ILE A 205 9.93 -24.96 6.00
C ILE A 205 10.61 -25.50 7.26
N SER A 206 10.37 -24.88 8.42
CA SER A 206 10.99 -25.32 9.68
C SER A 206 10.57 -26.76 10.05
N LYS A 207 11.46 -27.50 10.68
CA LYS A 207 11.17 -28.88 11.15
C LYS A 207 9.89 -28.95 11.99
N ARG A 208 9.60 -27.90 12.80
CA ARG A 208 8.38 -27.82 13.62
C ARG A 208 7.13 -27.78 12.76
N PHE A 209 7.07 -26.89 11.77
CA PHE A 209 5.93 -26.75 10.86
C PHE A 209 5.75 -27.99 9.96
N LEU A 210 6.82 -28.55 9.45
CA LEU A 210 6.78 -29.80 8.66
C LEU A 210 6.26 -30.98 9.50
N ASN A 211 6.72 -31.14 10.74
CA ASN A 211 6.25 -32.18 11.64
C ASN A 211 4.80 -31.98 12.06
N PHE A 212 4.37 -30.72 12.27
CA PHE A 212 2.98 -30.39 12.51
C PHE A 212 2.09 -30.80 11.32
N GLY A 213 2.51 -30.55 10.11
CA GLY A 213 1.80 -31.02 8.91
C GLY A 213 1.69 -32.56 8.87
N LYS A 214 2.77 -33.28 9.18
CA LYS A 214 2.75 -34.76 9.28
C LYS A 214 1.78 -35.25 10.36
N TRP A 215 1.75 -34.60 11.52
CA TRP A 215 0.82 -34.91 12.63
C TRP A 215 -0.65 -34.67 12.27
N LEU A 216 -0.95 -33.64 11.46
CA LEU A 216 -2.30 -33.34 10.99
C LEU A 216 -2.83 -34.36 9.97
N LYS A 217 -1.97 -34.93 9.15
CA LYS A 217 -2.38 -35.76 8.00
C LYS A 217 -3.34 -36.91 8.36
N PRO A 218 -3.08 -37.77 9.37
CA PRO A 218 -3.98 -38.86 9.74
C PRO A 218 -5.28 -38.38 10.42
N ARG A 219 -5.32 -37.13 10.95
CA ARG A 219 -6.45 -36.59 11.71
C ARG A 219 -7.40 -35.77 10.88
N PHE A 220 -6.87 -34.96 9.95
CA PHE A 220 -7.63 -33.96 9.20
C PHE A 220 -7.49 -34.10 7.66
N GLY A 221 -6.80 -35.14 7.20
CA GLY A 221 -6.62 -35.42 5.80
C GLY A 221 -5.52 -34.60 5.10
N ALA A 222 -5.33 -34.92 3.80
CA ALA A 222 -4.19 -34.40 3.04
C ALA A 222 -4.25 -32.88 2.77
N HIS A 223 -5.44 -32.33 2.56
CA HIS A 223 -5.59 -30.90 2.27
C HIS A 223 -5.17 -30.06 3.46
N ILE A 224 -5.77 -30.29 4.63
CA ILE A 224 -5.52 -29.52 5.86
C ILE A 224 -4.05 -29.69 6.29
N SER A 225 -3.51 -30.90 6.22
CA SER A 225 -2.10 -31.16 6.59
C SER A 225 -1.09 -30.40 5.74
N LYS A 226 -1.44 -30.13 4.47
CA LYS A 226 -0.58 -29.39 3.53
C LYS A 226 -0.74 -27.88 3.71
N VAL A 227 -1.96 -27.41 3.93
CA VAL A 227 -2.30 -25.98 3.86
C VAL A 227 -2.16 -25.27 5.22
N LEU A 228 -2.65 -25.89 6.31
CA LEU A 228 -2.73 -25.24 7.63
C LEU A 228 -1.37 -24.76 8.19
N PRO A 229 -0.26 -25.51 8.08
CA PRO A 229 1.04 -24.99 8.54
C PRO A 229 1.44 -23.69 7.82
N GLY A 230 1.30 -23.64 6.50
CA GLY A 230 1.56 -22.43 5.71
C GLY A 230 0.63 -21.28 6.08
N CYS A 231 -0.64 -21.56 6.33
CA CYS A 231 -1.62 -20.55 6.78
C CYS A 231 -1.22 -19.94 8.14
N ILE A 232 -0.78 -20.76 9.09
CA ILE A 232 -0.31 -20.24 10.40
C ILE A 232 0.94 -19.39 10.22
N ALA A 233 1.89 -19.82 9.38
CA ALA A 233 3.06 -19.00 9.04
C ALA A 233 2.66 -17.65 8.41
N SER A 234 1.63 -17.65 7.55
CA SER A 234 1.06 -16.43 6.97
C SER A 234 0.43 -15.53 8.04
N VAL A 235 -0.38 -16.06 8.95
CA VAL A 235 -0.98 -15.27 10.05
C VAL A 235 0.11 -14.63 10.91
N ILE A 236 1.17 -15.38 11.27
CA ILE A 236 2.30 -14.84 12.03
C ILE A 236 2.98 -13.70 11.24
N THR A 237 3.16 -13.88 9.93
CA THR A 237 3.75 -12.84 9.06
C THR A 237 2.91 -11.58 9.06
N PHE A 238 1.57 -11.68 8.94
CA PHE A 238 0.68 -10.53 8.99
C PHE A 238 0.61 -9.87 10.37
N ILE A 239 0.74 -10.63 11.46
CA ILE A 239 0.89 -10.07 12.80
C ILE A 239 2.16 -9.21 12.88
N VAL A 240 3.29 -9.69 12.34
CA VAL A 240 4.54 -8.92 12.30
C VAL A 240 4.37 -7.64 11.46
N ILE A 241 3.70 -7.72 10.30
CA ILE A 241 3.38 -6.53 9.49
C ILE A 241 2.51 -5.55 10.29
N GLY A 242 1.49 -6.04 11.00
CA GLY A 242 0.65 -5.19 11.85
C GLY A 242 1.44 -4.49 12.94
N VAL A 243 2.27 -5.21 13.70
CA VAL A 243 3.12 -4.63 14.76
C VAL A 243 4.14 -3.64 14.20
N TRP A 244 4.63 -3.88 12.99
CA TRP A 244 5.54 -2.94 12.31
C TRP A 244 4.86 -1.59 11.99
N HIS A 245 3.55 -1.58 11.68
CA HIS A 245 2.80 -0.33 11.49
C HIS A 245 2.67 0.49 12.78
N GLY A 246 2.86 -0.10 13.95
CA GLY A 246 2.88 0.63 15.21
C GLY A 246 2.48 -0.21 16.42
N ALA A 247 2.78 0.29 17.61
CA ALA A 247 2.55 -0.39 18.90
C ALA A 247 1.10 -0.26 19.43
N ASN A 248 0.12 0.02 18.56
CA ASN A 248 -1.29 0.12 18.93
C ASN A 248 -2.03 -1.17 18.58
N MET A 249 -3.00 -1.57 19.44
CA MET A 249 -3.82 -2.78 19.21
C MET A 249 -4.57 -2.76 17.88
N LYS A 250 -4.92 -1.60 17.32
CA LYS A 250 -5.57 -1.49 16.02
C LYS A 250 -4.73 -2.16 14.91
N TYR A 251 -3.43 -2.02 14.94
CA TYR A 251 -2.53 -2.63 13.96
C TYR A 251 -2.38 -4.15 14.14
N LEU A 252 -2.49 -4.64 15.38
CA LEU A 252 -2.58 -6.08 15.62
C LEU A 252 -3.87 -6.65 14.98
N TYR A 253 -5.01 -5.98 15.14
CA TYR A 253 -6.28 -6.39 14.50
C TYR A 253 -6.20 -6.27 12.98
N PHE A 254 -5.54 -5.25 12.44
CA PHE A 254 -5.25 -5.14 11.01
C PHE A 254 -4.50 -6.37 10.48
N GLY A 255 -3.41 -6.76 11.16
CA GLY A 255 -2.63 -7.95 10.78
C GLY A 255 -3.44 -9.24 10.93
N LEU A 256 -4.14 -9.42 12.05
CA LEU A 256 -5.00 -10.58 12.29
C LEU A 256 -6.11 -10.71 11.25
N TRP A 257 -6.78 -9.61 10.90
CA TRP A 257 -7.82 -9.60 9.86
C TRP A 257 -7.28 -10.16 8.54
N ASN A 258 -6.20 -9.59 8.04
CA ASN A 258 -5.61 -10.01 6.77
C ASN A 258 -5.14 -11.46 6.82
N GLY A 259 -4.40 -11.85 7.86
CA GLY A 259 -3.89 -13.21 8.01
C GLY A 259 -4.99 -14.26 8.14
N ILE A 260 -6.03 -13.99 8.95
CA ILE A 260 -7.14 -14.93 9.17
C ILE A 260 -8.01 -15.06 7.91
N VAL A 261 -8.34 -13.96 7.22
CA VAL A 261 -9.14 -14.03 5.99
C VAL A 261 -8.42 -14.83 4.91
N ILE A 262 -7.11 -14.63 4.73
CA ILE A 262 -6.30 -15.42 3.80
C ILE A 262 -6.26 -16.90 4.23
N MET A 263 -6.06 -17.18 5.52
CA MET A 263 -6.07 -18.54 6.06
C MET A 263 -7.41 -19.23 5.79
N LEU A 264 -8.54 -18.58 6.06
CA LEU A 264 -9.88 -19.14 5.83
C LEU A 264 -10.12 -19.37 4.33
N ALA A 265 -9.70 -18.44 3.46
CA ALA A 265 -9.83 -18.59 2.02
C ALA A 265 -9.11 -19.85 1.51
N GLU A 266 -7.88 -20.10 1.98
CA GLU A 266 -7.07 -21.26 1.61
C GLU A 266 -7.60 -22.57 2.22
N LEU A 267 -7.99 -22.58 3.49
CA LEU A 267 -8.54 -23.76 4.16
C LEU A 267 -9.85 -24.22 3.51
N PHE A 268 -10.73 -23.27 3.18
CA PHE A 268 -12.02 -23.55 2.55
C PHE A 268 -12.00 -23.54 1.02
N ALA A 269 -10.82 -23.44 0.39
CA ALA A 269 -10.70 -23.41 -1.07
C ALA A 269 -11.44 -24.56 -1.79
N PRO A 270 -11.41 -25.83 -1.31
CA PRO A 270 -12.18 -26.91 -1.95
C PRO A 270 -13.70 -26.70 -1.85
N VAL A 271 -14.19 -26.17 -0.74
CA VAL A 271 -15.62 -25.87 -0.51
C VAL A 271 -16.03 -24.68 -1.37
N ASN A 272 -15.27 -23.61 -1.35
CA ASN A 272 -15.52 -22.40 -2.12
C ASN A 272 -15.59 -22.70 -3.62
N LYS A 273 -14.70 -23.57 -4.13
CA LYS A 273 -14.73 -24.03 -5.52
C LYS A 273 -16.00 -24.80 -5.85
N LYS A 274 -16.49 -25.68 -4.96
CA LYS A 274 -17.73 -26.43 -5.18
C LYS A 274 -18.95 -25.50 -5.17
N VAL A 275 -19.02 -24.57 -4.21
CA VAL A 275 -20.12 -23.60 -4.09
C VAL A 275 -20.15 -22.67 -5.32
N ALA A 276 -19.01 -22.11 -5.71
CA ALA A 276 -18.90 -21.27 -6.90
C ALA A 276 -19.28 -22.04 -8.18
N GLY A 277 -18.78 -23.28 -8.37
CA GLY A 277 -19.14 -24.13 -9.50
C GLY A 277 -20.63 -24.45 -9.55
N GLY A 278 -21.25 -24.70 -8.39
CA GLY A 278 -22.71 -24.89 -8.26
C GLY A 278 -23.50 -23.64 -8.66
N PHE A 279 -23.08 -22.47 -8.16
CA PHE A 279 -23.69 -21.20 -8.50
C PHE A 279 -23.62 -20.89 -10.01
N PHE A 280 -22.45 -21.03 -10.63
CA PHE A 280 -22.27 -20.78 -12.06
C PHE A 280 -23.05 -21.77 -12.93
N LYS A 281 -23.16 -23.04 -12.50
CA LYS A 281 -23.99 -24.03 -13.18
C LYS A 281 -25.47 -23.70 -13.08
N LEU A 282 -25.95 -23.22 -11.92
CA LEU A 282 -27.35 -22.86 -11.71
C LEU A 282 -27.75 -21.58 -12.47
N THR A 283 -26.86 -20.59 -12.51
CA THR A 283 -27.15 -19.28 -13.13
C THR A 283 -26.83 -19.21 -14.62
N GLY A 284 -26.13 -20.18 -15.18
CA GLY A 284 -25.62 -20.16 -16.55
C GLY A 284 -24.52 -19.12 -16.81
N LEU A 285 -24.04 -18.43 -15.77
CA LEU A 285 -22.96 -17.45 -15.87
C LEU A 285 -21.61 -18.14 -16.06
N ARG A 286 -20.69 -17.49 -16.75
CA ARG A 286 -19.34 -18.00 -16.94
C ARG A 286 -18.48 -17.72 -15.70
N GLU A 287 -17.84 -18.75 -15.13
CA GLU A 287 -16.94 -18.63 -13.98
C GLU A 287 -15.79 -17.61 -14.21
N LYS A 288 -15.28 -17.54 -15.45
CA LYS A 288 -14.25 -16.58 -15.87
C LYS A 288 -14.82 -15.39 -16.66
N GLY A 289 -16.12 -15.13 -16.51
CA GLY A 289 -16.79 -14.03 -17.18
C GLY A 289 -16.51 -12.68 -16.50
N ILE A 290 -16.81 -11.57 -17.20
CA ILE A 290 -16.65 -10.20 -16.69
C ILE A 290 -17.45 -9.98 -15.39
N PHE A 291 -18.65 -10.52 -15.31
CA PHE A 291 -19.50 -10.41 -14.11
C PHE A 291 -18.81 -11.05 -12.89
N ALA A 292 -18.33 -12.29 -13.02
CA ALA A 292 -17.60 -12.97 -11.94
C ALA A 292 -16.35 -12.21 -11.53
N THR A 293 -15.65 -11.61 -12.49
CA THR A 293 -14.48 -10.76 -12.23
C THR A 293 -14.86 -9.53 -11.41
N ILE A 294 -15.89 -8.79 -11.84
CA ILE A 294 -16.36 -7.57 -11.13
C ILE A 294 -16.78 -7.93 -9.70
N VAL A 295 -17.59 -8.97 -9.52
CA VAL A 295 -18.03 -9.40 -8.19
C VAL A 295 -16.84 -9.78 -7.31
N SER A 296 -15.85 -10.51 -7.83
CA SER A 296 -14.65 -10.89 -7.07
C SER A 296 -13.80 -9.68 -6.68
N VAL A 297 -13.64 -8.70 -7.59
CA VAL A 297 -12.89 -7.45 -7.31
C VAL A 297 -13.61 -6.64 -6.24
N LEU A 298 -14.93 -6.43 -6.37
CA LEU A 298 -15.72 -5.69 -5.38
C LEU A 298 -15.71 -6.37 -4.00
N TRP A 299 -15.87 -7.70 -3.97
CA TRP A 299 -15.78 -8.48 -2.73
C TRP A 299 -14.41 -8.32 -2.07
N THR A 300 -13.33 -8.45 -2.85
CA THR A 300 -11.96 -8.26 -2.35
C THR A 300 -11.77 -6.85 -1.82
N PHE A 301 -12.28 -5.85 -2.51
CA PHE A 301 -12.20 -4.46 -2.07
C PHE A 301 -12.94 -4.24 -0.74
N MET A 302 -14.11 -4.86 -0.53
CA MET A 302 -14.80 -4.81 0.77
C MET A 302 -13.97 -5.44 1.90
N LEU A 303 -13.28 -6.56 1.64
CA LEU A 303 -12.39 -7.17 2.63
C LEU A 303 -11.19 -6.27 2.96
N ILE A 304 -10.64 -5.56 1.97
CA ILE A 304 -9.57 -4.59 2.16
C ILE A 304 -10.05 -3.41 3.01
N LEU A 305 -11.25 -2.88 2.74
CA LEU A 305 -11.83 -1.78 3.51
C LEU A 305 -11.96 -2.12 4.98
N VAL A 306 -12.36 -3.35 5.33
CA VAL A 306 -12.39 -3.77 6.75
C VAL A 306 -11.02 -3.63 7.41
N GLY A 307 -9.95 -3.99 6.72
CA GLY A 307 -8.58 -3.75 7.20
C GLY A 307 -8.29 -2.25 7.40
N TYR A 308 -8.70 -1.43 6.46
CA TYR A 308 -8.47 0.02 6.50
C TYR A 308 -9.20 0.75 7.64
N TYR A 309 -10.33 0.23 8.13
CA TYR A 309 -10.95 0.78 9.34
C TYR A 309 -10.02 0.68 10.55
N PHE A 310 -9.26 -0.42 10.68
CA PHE A 310 -8.26 -0.54 11.74
C PHE A 310 -7.05 0.36 11.51
N ASP A 311 -6.71 0.64 10.28
CA ASP A 311 -5.58 1.51 9.96
C ASP A 311 -5.89 2.98 10.29
N ILE A 312 -7.04 3.49 9.82
CA ILE A 312 -7.42 4.90 9.94
C ILE A 312 -7.95 5.29 11.34
N ALA A 313 -8.61 4.38 12.06
CA ALA A 313 -9.21 4.69 13.36
C ALA A 313 -8.17 5.10 14.40
N ALA A 314 -8.57 5.93 15.35
CA ALA A 314 -7.70 6.33 16.46
C ALA A 314 -7.23 5.14 17.32
N ASN A 315 -8.13 4.15 17.53
CA ASN A 315 -7.85 2.93 18.27
C ASN A 315 -8.76 1.78 17.82
N ALA A 316 -8.52 0.57 18.32
CA ALA A 316 -9.28 -0.62 17.94
C ALA A 316 -10.78 -0.54 18.28
N SER A 317 -11.16 0.02 19.42
CA SER A 317 -12.57 0.19 19.79
C SER A 317 -13.30 1.08 18.81
N THR A 318 -12.70 2.22 18.46
CA THR A 318 -13.25 3.13 17.43
C THR A 318 -13.40 2.43 16.08
N ALA A 319 -12.43 1.62 15.66
CA ALA A 319 -12.51 0.85 14.41
C ALA A 319 -13.72 -0.08 14.38
N PHE A 320 -13.97 -0.83 15.46
CA PHE A 320 -15.13 -1.71 15.56
C PHE A 320 -16.46 -0.93 15.54
N HIS A 321 -16.53 0.21 16.24
CA HIS A 321 -17.73 1.06 16.21
C HIS A 321 -17.98 1.63 14.80
N MET A 322 -16.94 2.08 14.11
CA MET A 322 -17.04 2.56 12.74
C MET A 322 -17.54 1.46 11.78
N LEU A 323 -16.98 0.25 11.88
CA LEU A 323 -17.43 -0.91 11.11
C LEU A 323 -18.90 -1.24 11.37
N PHE A 324 -19.29 -1.30 12.64
CA PHE A 324 -20.68 -1.58 13.04
C PHE A 324 -21.61 -0.49 12.50
N LYS A 325 -21.27 0.77 12.72
CA LYS A 325 -22.06 1.93 12.26
C LYS A 325 -22.21 1.97 10.74
N SER A 326 -21.15 1.66 10.00
CA SER A 326 -21.19 1.60 8.52
C SER A 326 -22.15 0.53 7.97
N VAL A 327 -22.56 -0.43 8.78
CA VAL A 327 -23.54 -1.46 8.38
C VAL A 327 -24.94 -1.15 8.93
N THR A 328 -25.05 -0.69 10.18
CA THR A 328 -26.34 -0.53 10.88
C THR A 328 -27.01 0.84 10.62
N ASP A 329 -26.22 1.86 10.28
CA ASP A 329 -26.66 3.25 10.07
C ASP A 329 -26.35 3.70 8.62
N PHE A 330 -26.57 2.80 7.64
CA PHE A 330 -26.30 3.06 6.24
C PHE A 330 -27.57 3.50 5.51
N HIS A 331 -27.54 4.73 4.96
CA HIS A 331 -28.63 5.34 4.24
C HIS A 331 -28.22 5.71 2.80
N ILE A 332 -28.61 4.90 1.83
CA ILE A 332 -28.19 5.06 0.42
C ILE A 332 -28.57 6.43 -0.17
N SER A 333 -29.64 7.05 0.35
CA SER A 333 -30.08 8.39 -0.05
C SER A 333 -29.04 9.49 0.22
N GLU A 334 -28.13 9.28 1.19
CA GLU A 334 -27.08 10.22 1.54
C GLU A 334 -25.91 10.22 0.53
N LEU A 335 -25.79 9.18 -0.29
CA LEU A 335 -24.78 9.10 -1.37
C LEU A 335 -25.13 9.94 -2.59
N GLY A 336 -26.25 10.64 -2.60
CA GLY A 336 -26.57 11.61 -3.65
C GLY A 336 -25.54 12.73 -3.71
N ILE A 337 -25.10 13.12 -4.92
CA ILE A 337 -24.01 14.08 -5.12
C ILE A 337 -24.29 15.43 -4.42
N ASN A 338 -25.53 15.88 -4.39
CA ASN A 338 -25.93 17.10 -3.69
C ASN A 338 -25.76 16.98 -2.17
N ASN A 339 -26.09 15.80 -1.60
CA ASN A 339 -25.93 15.55 -0.17
C ASN A 339 -24.45 15.46 0.21
N ILE A 340 -23.63 14.84 -0.64
CA ILE A 340 -22.19 14.78 -0.47
C ILE A 340 -21.60 16.19 -0.47
N ILE A 341 -21.93 17.02 -1.46
CA ILE A 341 -21.43 18.40 -1.55
C ILE A 341 -21.92 19.24 -0.35
N LEU A 342 -23.19 19.16 0.03
CA LEU A 342 -23.74 19.91 1.16
C LEU A 342 -23.11 19.52 2.50
N ASN A 343 -22.94 18.22 2.76
CA ASN A 343 -22.45 17.73 4.05
C ASN A 343 -20.92 17.71 4.17
N LEU A 344 -20.22 17.61 3.03
CA LEU A 344 -18.75 17.69 3.00
C LEU A 344 -18.23 19.08 2.65
N GLY A 345 -19.09 20.06 2.30
CA GLY A 345 -18.67 21.43 2.02
C GLY A 345 -17.96 22.13 3.19
N ALA A 346 -18.15 21.62 4.43
CA ALA A 346 -17.42 22.08 5.60
C ALA A 346 -16.00 21.47 5.73
N CYS A 347 -15.60 20.55 4.85
CA CYS A 347 -14.26 19.94 4.88
C CYS A 347 -13.16 20.85 4.28
N GLY A 348 -13.51 22.05 3.83
CA GLY A 348 -12.58 23.01 3.22
C GLY A 348 -12.35 22.81 1.72
N LEU A 349 -13.12 21.93 1.07
CA LEU A 349 -13.14 21.73 -0.38
C LEU A 349 -14.42 22.33 -0.98
N ASP A 350 -14.28 23.02 -2.10
CA ASP A 350 -15.43 23.50 -2.86
C ASP A 350 -15.94 22.43 -3.85
N GLU A 351 -17.01 22.75 -4.57
CA GLU A 351 -17.61 21.84 -5.55
C GLU A 351 -16.66 21.52 -6.72
N TYR A 352 -15.79 22.46 -7.10
CA TYR A 352 -14.80 22.28 -8.17
C TYR A 352 -13.67 21.35 -7.71
N ASP A 353 -13.26 21.45 -6.45
CA ASP A 353 -12.28 20.53 -5.83
C ASP A 353 -12.79 19.08 -5.84
N ILE A 354 -14.05 18.88 -5.45
CA ILE A 354 -14.69 17.56 -5.46
C ILE A 354 -14.80 17.02 -6.88
N LEU A 355 -15.24 17.86 -7.82
CA LEU A 355 -15.36 17.48 -9.24
C LEU A 355 -13.98 17.10 -9.82
N LEU A 356 -12.96 17.90 -9.53
CA LEU A 356 -11.60 17.64 -9.97
C LEU A 356 -11.05 16.32 -9.40
N LEU A 357 -11.28 16.07 -8.11
CA LEU A 357 -10.90 14.81 -7.46
C LEU A 357 -11.56 13.62 -8.17
N ILE A 358 -12.84 13.71 -8.49
CA ILE A 358 -13.57 12.65 -9.21
C ILE A 358 -12.99 12.45 -10.62
N ILE A 359 -12.80 13.53 -11.40
CA ILE A 359 -12.28 13.45 -12.77
C ILE A 359 -10.87 12.85 -12.78
N CYS A 360 -9.96 13.33 -11.93
CA CYS A 360 -8.60 12.84 -11.87
C CYS A 360 -8.52 11.38 -11.39
N THR A 361 -9.40 10.99 -10.46
CA THR A 361 -9.51 9.59 -10.00
C THR A 361 -10.01 8.69 -11.12
N LEU A 362 -11.03 9.08 -11.85
CA LEU A 362 -11.55 8.31 -12.98
C LEU A 362 -10.51 8.18 -14.10
N LEU A 363 -9.78 9.25 -14.40
CA LEU A 363 -8.67 9.22 -15.36
C LEU A 363 -7.57 8.26 -14.93
N TRP A 364 -7.16 8.33 -13.66
CA TRP A 364 -6.17 7.42 -13.12
C TRP A 364 -6.64 5.96 -13.18
N PHE A 365 -7.90 5.71 -12.80
CA PHE A 365 -8.50 4.39 -12.86
C PHE A 365 -8.57 3.85 -14.30
N PHE A 366 -8.94 4.71 -15.26
CA PHE A 366 -8.95 4.37 -16.69
C PHE A 366 -7.55 4.02 -17.21
N ILE A 367 -6.53 4.81 -16.88
CA ILE A 367 -5.14 4.53 -17.26
C ILE A 367 -4.70 3.18 -16.67
N SER A 368 -4.93 2.96 -15.37
CA SER A 368 -4.60 1.71 -14.69
C SER A 368 -5.33 0.51 -15.31
N PHE A 369 -6.59 0.68 -15.73
CA PHE A 369 -7.36 -0.35 -16.41
C PHE A 369 -6.77 -0.70 -17.79
N VAL A 370 -6.32 0.30 -18.54
CA VAL A 370 -5.66 0.09 -19.86
C VAL A 370 -4.32 -0.63 -19.66
N GLU A 371 -3.50 -0.22 -18.69
CA GLU A 371 -2.22 -0.86 -18.39
C GLU A 371 -2.42 -2.32 -17.96
N GLU A 372 -3.38 -2.60 -17.07
CA GLU A 372 -3.68 -3.97 -16.61
C GLU A 372 -4.10 -4.89 -17.74
N ASN A 373 -5.00 -4.41 -18.62
CA ASN A 373 -5.57 -5.26 -19.68
C ASN A 373 -4.65 -5.40 -20.90
N LYS A 374 -3.94 -4.34 -21.28
CA LYS A 374 -3.06 -4.34 -22.46
C LYS A 374 -1.62 -4.68 -22.15
N LYS A 375 -1.26 -4.78 -20.87
CA LYS A 375 0.13 -4.98 -20.41
C LYS A 375 1.09 -3.95 -21.01
N LEU A 376 0.65 -2.71 -21.09
CA LEU A 376 1.33 -1.60 -21.75
C LEU A 376 1.89 -0.68 -20.67
N ASP A 377 3.16 -0.27 -20.79
CA ASP A 377 3.71 0.84 -20.00
C ASP A 377 3.29 2.16 -20.66
N MET A 378 2.54 3.00 -19.92
CA MET A 378 2.03 4.26 -20.45
C MET A 378 3.17 5.24 -20.80
N ARG A 379 4.32 5.15 -20.13
CA ARG A 379 5.49 5.98 -20.42
C ARG A 379 6.06 5.64 -21.79
N ASP A 380 6.24 4.35 -22.09
CA ASP A 380 6.69 3.90 -23.41
C ASP A 380 5.68 4.27 -24.50
N PHE A 381 4.38 4.18 -24.18
CA PHE A 381 3.33 4.62 -25.09
C PHE A 381 3.45 6.12 -25.42
N ILE A 382 3.64 7.00 -24.42
CA ILE A 382 3.78 8.45 -24.60
C ILE A 382 5.06 8.75 -25.40
N LEU A 383 6.18 8.16 -25.04
CA LEU A 383 7.49 8.40 -25.67
C LEU A 383 7.53 7.90 -27.12
N SER A 384 6.72 6.92 -27.49
CA SER A 384 6.59 6.43 -28.87
C SER A 384 5.78 7.35 -29.79
N ARG A 385 5.09 8.37 -29.24
CA ARG A 385 4.28 9.31 -30.06
C ARG A 385 5.15 10.32 -30.80
N LYS A 386 4.56 10.90 -31.87
CA LYS A 386 5.18 12.01 -32.62
C LYS A 386 5.46 13.18 -31.67
N LEU A 387 6.54 13.89 -31.91
CA LEU A 387 7.06 14.95 -31.04
C LEU A 387 5.99 15.97 -30.57
N PRO A 388 5.11 16.52 -31.43
CA PRO A 388 4.11 17.49 -30.99
C PRO A 388 3.11 16.91 -29.99
N LEU A 389 2.62 15.68 -30.24
CA LEU A 389 1.65 15.02 -29.36
C LEU A 389 2.29 14.63 -28.02
N ARG A 390 3.55 14.14 -28.06
CA ARG A 390 4.31 13.83 -26.85
C ARG A 390 4.47 15.05 -25.95
N TRP A 391 4.89 16.18 -26.51
CA TRP A 391 5.03 17.43 -25.76
C TRP A 391 3.68 17.96 -25.26
N ALA A 392 2.60 17.88 -26.07
CA ALA A 392 1.27 18.27 -25.64
C ALA A 392 0.83 17.49 -24.40
N ILE A 393 1.04 16.17 -24.35
CA ILE A 393 0.70 15.34 -23.19
C ILE A 393 1.54 15.73 -21.97
N ILE A 394 2.85 15.94 -22.16
CA ILE A 394 3.76 16.30 -21.06
C ILE A 394 3.38 17.67 -20.47
N TYR A 395 3.19 18.69 -21.33
CA TYR A 395 2.79 20.02 -20.88
C TYR A 395 1.41 20.00 -20.20
N LEU A 396 0.45 19.23 -20.73
CA LEU A 396 -0.83 19.05 -20.08
C LEU A 396 -0.69 18.50 -18.67
N GLY A 397 0.13 17.46 -18.49
CA GLY A 397 0.43 16.90 -17.17
C GLY A 397 1.08 17.92 -16.21
N ILE A 398 2.06 18.69 -16.70
CA ILE A 398 2.72 19.76 -15.92
C ILE A 398 1.70 20.84 -15.52
N PHE A 399 0.87 21.30 -16.47
CA PHE A 399 -0.14 22.31 -16.17
C PHE A 399 -1.22 21.78 -15.20
N ILE A 400 -1.62 20.52 -15.31
CA ILE A 400 -2.53 19.90 -14.34
C ILE A 400 -1.95 19.98 -12.93
N VAL A 401 -0.66 19.66 -12.75
CA VAL A 401 -0.01 19.74 -11.44
C VAL A 401 0.11 21.18 -10.96
N ILE A 402 0.56 22.10 -11.80
CA ILE A 402 0.78 23.50 -11.42
C ILE A 402 -0.54 24.20 -11.08
N ILE A 403 -1.60 23.98 -11.86
CA ILE A 403 -2.88 24.70 -11.72
C ILE A 403 -3.75 24.04 -10.64
N PHE A 404 -3.76 22.70 -10.61
CA PHE A 404 -4.70 21.93 -9.81
C PHE A 404 -4.04 21.18 -8.63
N GLY A 405 -2.74 21.34 -8.41
CA GLY A 405 -2.08 20.79 -7.21
C GLY A 405 -2.66 21.46 -5.95
N TYR A 406 -2.85 20.68 -4.88
CA TYR A 406 -3.36 21.17 -3.61
C TYR A 406 -2.19 21.71 -2.75
N TYR A 407 -1.83 22.96 -2.98
CA TYR A 407 -0.72 23.67 -2.30
C TYR A 407 -0.95 25.20 -2.36
N GLY A 408 -0.21 25.95 -1.58
CA GLY A 408 -0.23 27.41 -1.59
C GLY A 408 -0.53 28.02 -0.21
N PRO A 409 -0.74 29.34 -0.14
CA PRO A 409 -1.04 30.01 1.12
C PRO A 409 -2.34 29.50 1.74
N GLY A 410 -2.29 29.10 3.02
CA GLY A 410 -3.44 28.58 3.75
C GLY A 410 -3.69 27.08 3.59
N VAL A 411 -2.91 26.39 2.76
CA VAL A 411 -2.95 24.93 2.63
C VAL A 411 -1.86 24.32 3.49
N ASN A 412 -2.22 23.40 4.39
CA ASN A 412 -1.27 22.54 5.08
C ASN A 412 -1.10 21.28 4.23
N PRO A 413 0.03 21.09 3.51
CA PRO A 413 0.27 19.89 2.77
C PRO A 413 0.32 18.70 3.75
N ALA A 414 -0.35 17.62 3.40
CA ALA A 414 -0.25 16.39 4.18
C ALA A 414 1.15 15.80 4.01
N ASP A 415 1.79 15.42 5.11
CA ASP A 415 3.00 14.61 5.05
C ASP A 415 2.71 13.30 4.33
N PHE A 416 3.71 12.71 3.68
CA PHE A 416 3.55 11.37 3.14
C PHE A 416 3.16 10.39 4.26
N VAL A 417 2.28 9.43 3.95
CA VAL A 417 1.75 8.48 4.94
C VAL A 417 2.86 7.85 5.79
N TYR A 418 3.99 7.46 5.19
CA TYR A 418 5.10 6.85 5.91
C TYR A 418 6.00 7.83 6.69
N MET A 419 5.78 9.12 6.61
CA MET A 419 6.42 10.10 7.49
C MET A 419 5.62 10.31 8.78
N GLN A 420 4.44 9.72 8.88
CA GLN A 420 3.51 9.83 10.02
C GLN A 420 3.63 8.66 11.01
N PHE A 421 4.42 7.63 10.67
CA PHE A 421 4.66 6.43 11.49
C PHE A 421 5.99 6.46 12.22
#